data_4a5b9853375ca1177ad94968bf61afbb
#
_entry.id   4a5b9853375ca1177ad94968bf61afbb
#
_cell.length_a   1.000
_cell.length_b   1.000
_cell.length_c   1.000
_cell.angle_alpha   90.00
_cell.angle_beta   90.00
_cell.angle_gamma   90.00
#
_symmetry.space_group_name_H-M   'P 1'
#
loop_
_entity.id
_entity.type
_entity.pdbx_description
1 polymer ?
#
loop_
_entity_poly.entity_id
_entity_poly.type
_entity_poly.pdbx_seq_one_letter_code
_entity_poly.pdbx_strand_id
1 'polypeptide(L)'
;IEARVSHPPRPEVVTDAYPGDTHHGWKFIAFGPDGKLYVPVGAPCNICEPDPDRYATITRLDVTSGRIEVVARGVRNSVGFDWQPQSGELWFTDNGRDWLGDDAPPDELNRVSRTGQHFGYPYCHGGTIADPELGRSRRCDEFVPPVRNLGAHVASLDAAGREALRTR
;
A
#
# COMPACT_ATOMS: atom_id res chain seq x y z
N ILE A 1 -6.43 27.70 32.07
CA ILE A 1 -6.02 26.70 33.10
C ILE A 1 -5.71 25.43 32.27
N GLU A 2 -4.43 25.23 31.96
CA GLU A 2 -3.99 23.99 31.36
C GLU A 2 -4.03 22.87 32.40
N ALA A 3 -4.94 21.93 32.21
CA ALA A 3 -4.90 20.69 32.99
C ALA A 3 -3.63 19.92 32.63
N ARG A 4 -2.61 19.98 33.49
CA ARG A 4 -1.45 19.11 33.39
C ARG A 4 -1.91 17.68 33.62
N VAL A 5 -1.96 16.89 32.56
CA VAL A 5 -2.09 15.44 32.69
C VAL A 5 -0.83 14.93 33.38
N SER A 6 -0.93 14.61 34.65
CA SER A 6 0.22 14.27 35.51
C SER A 6 0.87 12.93 35.13
N HIS A 7 0.21 12.10 34.34
CA HIS A 7 0.75 10.83 33.82
C HIS A 7 0.12 10.60 32.44
N PRO A 8 0.93 10.37 31.38
CA PRO A 8 0.38 9.93 30.10
C PRO A 8 -0.33 8.57 30.31
N PRO A 9 -1.44 8.32 29.63
CA PRO A 9 -2.08 7.02 29.69
C PRO A 9 -1.11 5.93 29.23
N ARG A 10 -1.16 4.75 29.85
CA ARG A 10 -0.36 3.62 29.42
C ARG A 10 -0.81 3.24 28.00
N PRO A 11 0.15 3.00 27.08
CA PRO A 11 -0.22 2.51 25.75
C PRO A 11 -0.90 1.15 25.88
N GLU A 12 -1.97 0.98 25.12
CA GLU A 12 -2.69 -0.28 25.02
C GLU A 12 -2.41 -0.90 23.66
N VAL A 13 -2.12 -2.21 23.63
CA VAL A 13 -1.92 -2.94 22.38
C VAL A 13 -3.27 -3.22 21.75
N VAL A 14 -3.53 -2.64 20.58
CA VAL A 14 -4.77 -2.86 19.82
C VAL A 14 -4.74 -4.22 19.10
N THR A 15 -3.57 -4.60 18.55
CA THR A 15 -3.38 -5.88 17.85
C THR A 15 -1.89 -6.19 17.74
N ASP A 16 -1.55 -7.49 17.71
CA ASP A 16 -0.23 -8.05 17.41
C ASP A 16 -0.24 -8.91 16.13
N ALA A 17 -1.32 -8.87 15.36
CA ALA A 17 -1.52 -9.71 14.19
C ALA A 17 -0.66 -9.33 12.96
N TYR A 18 -0.10 -8.12 12.95
CA TYR A 18 0.75 -7.67 11.83
C TYR A 18 2.17 -8.24 11.91
N PRO A 19 2.80 -8.56 10.75
CA PRO A 19 4.15 -9.07 10.74
C PRO A 19 5.15 -8.04 11.27
N GLY A 20 6.21 -8.53 11.93
CA GLY A 20 7.30 -7.73 12.50
C GLY A 20 8.55 -7.62 11.62
N ASP A 21 8.47 -7.99 10.36
CA ASP A 21 9.60 -7.95 9.42
C ASP A 21 10.10 -6.52 9.23
N THR A 22 11.43 -6.38 9.16
CA THR A 22 12.06 -5.06 9.00
C THR A 22 12.10 -4.59 7.54
N HIS A 23 12.13 -5.53 6.58
CA HIS A 23 12.09 -5.20 5.16
C HIS A 23 10.72 -4.62 4.80
N HIS A 24 10.68 -3.43 4.22
CA HIS A 24 9.44 -2.64 4.02
C HIS A 24 8.60 -2.49 5.30
N GLY A 25 9.27 -2.48 6.45
CA GLY A 25 8.60 -2.47 7.76
C GLY A 25 8.05 -1.12 8.18
N TRP A 26 8.53 -0.01 7.59
CA TRP A 26 7.96 1.30 7.86
C TRP A 26 6.55 1.43 7.26
N LYS A 27 5.63 1.99 8.03
CA LYS A 27 4.22 2.06 7.64
C LYS A 27 3.66 3.44 8.00
N PHE A 28 3.06 4.10 7.01
CA PHE A 28 2.09 5.16 7.28
C PHE A 28 0.75 4.49 7.60
N ILE A 29 0.09 4.89 8.67
CA ILE A 29 -1.24 4.40 9.06
C ILE A 29 -2.18 5.57 9.28
N ALA A 30 -3.44 5.43 8.89
CA ALA A 30 -4.45 6.47 9.08
C ALA A 30 -5.85 5.86 9.18
N PHE A 31 -6.74 6.55 9.88
CA PHE A 31 -8.16 6.20 9.87
C PHE A 31 -8.82 6.68 8.59
N GLY A 32 -9.51 5.76 7.93
CA GLY A 32 -10.29 6.05 6.74
C GLY A 32 -11.65 6.69 7.04
N PRO A 33 -12.35 7.13 5.99
CA PRO A 33 -13.70 7.71 6.12
C PRO A 33 -14.74 6.70 6.67
N ASP A 34 -14.43 5.40 6.62
CA ASP A 34 -15.22 4.31 7.22
C ASP A 34 -14.92 4.06 8.71
N GLY A 35 -14.04 4.88 9.32
CA GLY A 35 -13.63 4.78 10.72
C GLY A 35 -12.70 3.60 11.03
N LYS A 36 -12.19 2.89 10.01
CA LYS A 36 -11.22 1.79 10.19
C LYS A 36 -9.80 2.28 10.00
N LEU A 37 -8.85 1.65 10.67
CA LEU A 37 -7.43 1.95 10.57
C LEU A 37 -6.84 1.23 9.36
N TYR A 38 -6.32 1.97 8.39
CA TYR A 38 -5.66 1.43 7.21
C TYR A 38 -4.17 1.23 7.46
N VAL A 39 -3.68 0.03 7.11
CA VAL A 39 -2.31 -0.41 7.38
C VAL A 39 -1.75 -1.07 6.14
N PRO A 40 -0.76 -0.45 5.44
CA PRO A 40 -0.02 -1.13 4.39
C PRO A 40 0.92 -2.16 5.01
N VAL A 41 1.03 -3.33 4.39
CA VAL A 41 1.99 -4.36 4.76
C VAL A 41 2.82 -4.71 3.53
N GLY A 42 4.02 -4.19 3.46
CA GLY A 42 4.92 -4.40 2.31
C GLY A 42 5.36 -5.86 2.18
N ALA A 43 5.91 -6.20 1.02
CA ALA A 43 6.52 -7.50 0.79
C ALA A 43 7.75 -7.69 1.71
N PRO A 44 8.02 -8.90 2.23
CA PRO A 44 9.17 -9.16 3.10
C PRO A 44 10.50 -9.29 2.34
N CYS A 45 10.52 -8.92 1.07
CA CYS A 45 11.63 -9.11 0.12
C CYS A 45 11.58 -8.07 -1.00
N ASN A 46 12.66 -7.97 -1.79
CA ASN A 46 12.65 -7.17 -3.02
C ASN A 46 11.67 -7.75 -4.05
N ILE A 47 11.81 -9.06 -4.32
CA ILE A 47 10.91 -9.83 -5.19
C ILE A 47 10.74 -11.25 -4.63
N CYS A 48 9.52 -11.68 -4.39
CA CYS A 48 9.14 -13.02 -3.98
C CYS A 48 7.61 -13.17 -4.08
N GLU A 49 7.12 -14.41 -3.97
CA GLU A 49 5.70 -14.71 -3.75
C GLU A 49 5.45 -14.85 -2.23
N PRO A 50 5.08 -13.77 -1.53
CA PRO A 50 4.79 -13.86 -0.10
C PRO A 50 3.39 -14.45 0.12
N ASP A 51 3.09 -14.78 1.38
CA ASP A 51 1.71 -15.09 1.79
C ASP A 51 0.80 -13.90 1.45
N PRO A 52 -0.16 -14.06 0.50
CA PRO A 52 -0.97 -12.96 -0.02
C PRO A 52 -2.03 -12.45 0.96
N ASP A 53 -2.24 -13.12 2.09
CA ASP A 53 -3.15 -12.68 3.14
C ASP A 53 -2.41 -11.89 4.23
N ARG A 54 -1.07 -11.92 4.23
CA ARG A 54 -0.23 -11.21 5.22
C ARG A 54 0.62 -10.09 4.64
N TYR A 55 1.12 -10.24 3.41
CA TYR A 55 2.11 -9.34 2.81
C TYR A 55 1.67 -8.80 1.46
N ALA A 56 2.37 -7.78 1.01
CA ALA A 56 2.08 -7.11 -0.25
C ALA A 56 0.63 -6.66 -0.35
N THR A 57 0.11 -6.08 0.74
CA THR A 57 -1.30 -5.70 0.89
C THR A 57 -1.46 -4.29 1.48
N ILE A 58 -2.62 -3.70 1.25
CA ILE A 58 -3.17 -2.67 2.13
C ILE A 58 -4.36 -3.30 2.84
N THR A 59 -4.36 -3.25 4.15
CA THR A 59 -5.43 -3.79 5.00
C THR A 59 -6.18 -2.67 5.69
N ARG A 60 -7.38 -2.97 6.22
CA ARG A 60 -8.08 -2.12 7.17
C ARG A 60 -8.45 -2.92 8.41
N LEU A 61 -8.16 -2.35 9.57
CA LEU A 61 -8.43 -2.91 10.89
C LEU A 61 -9.62 -2.19 11.53
N ASP A 62 -10.61 -2.93 11.92
CA ASP A 62 -11.62 -2.47 12.86
C ASP A 62 -11.04 -2.58 14.27
N VAL A 63 -10.68 -1.44 14.86
CA VAL A 63 -9.98 -1.41 16.17
C VAL A 63 -10.86 -1.85 17.33
N THR A 64 -12.18 -1.89 17.16
CA THR A 64 -13.12 -2.33 18.20
C THR A 64 -13.26 -3.85 18.21
N SER A 65 -13.36 -4.47 17.03
CA SER A 65 -13.56 -5.93 16.91
C SER A 65 -12.27 -6.70 16.70
N GLY A 66 -11.16 -6.03 16.34
CA GLY A 66 -9.90 -6.65 15.94
C GLY A 66 -9.93 -7.27 14.54
N ARG A 67 -11.03 -7.10 13.77
CA ARG A 67 -11.16 -7.69 12.44
C ARG A 67 -10.28 -6.96 11.43
N ILE A 68 -9.44 -7.73 10.74
CA ILE A 68 -8.61 -7.25 9.63
C ILE A 68 -9.23 -7.71 8.31
N GLU A 69 -9.25 -6.81 7.33
CA GLU A 69 -9.74 -7.07 5.98
C GLU A 69 -8.72 -6.55 4.96
N VAL A 70 -8.43 -7.35 3.92
CA VAL A 70 -7.54 -6.93 2.83
C VAL A 70 -8.29 -6.05 1.85
N VAL A 71 -7.83 -4.83 1.68
CA VAL A 71 -8.39 -3.81 0.78
C VAL A 71 -7.75 -3.88 -0.61
N ALA A 72 -6.42 -4.04 -0.66
CA ALA A 72 -5.65 -4.16 -1.89
C ALA A 72 -4.60 -5.26 -1.74
N ARG A 73 -4.32 -5.99 -2.83
CA ARG A 73 -3.31 -7.05 -2.94
C ARG A 73 -2.29 -6.70 -4.02
N GLY A 74 -1.13 -7.35 -3.98
CA GLY A 74 -0.10 -7.14 -4.97
C GLY A 74 0.48 -5.72 -4.93
N VAL A 75 0.62 -5.18 -3.72
CA VAL A 75 1.19 -3.88 -3.39
C VAL A 75 2.54 -4.11 -2.74
N ARG A 76 3.64 -3.85 -3.46
CA ARG A 76 4.98 -4.20 -3.00
C ARG A 76 5.43 -3.43 -1.76
N ASN A 77 5.36 -2.11 -1.82
CA ASN A 77 5.81 -1.22 -0.74
C ASN A 77 5.11 0.15 -0.82
N SER A 78 3.86 0.19 -0.37
CA SER A 78 3.15 1.46 -0.22
C SER A 78 3.58 2.15 1.07
N VAL A 79 4.11 3.36 0.95
CA VAL A 79 4.52 4.20 2.08
C VAL A 79 3.67 5.45 2.24
N GLY A 80 2.75 5.71 1.30
CA GLY A 80 1.82 6.83 1.37
C GLY A 80 0.48 6.52 0.71
N PHE A 81 -0.59 6.95 1.36
CA PHE A 81 -1.94 6.86 0.81
C PHE A 81 -2.84 7.97 1.36
N ASP A 82 -3.91 8.26 0.64
CA ASP A 82 -4.94 9.21 1.07
C ASP A 82 -6.27 8.88 0.37
N TRP A 83 -7.35 9.49 0.80
CA TRP A 83 -8.68 9.33 0.20
C TRP A 83 -9.03 10.56 -0.65
N GLN A 84 -9.48 10.29 -1.85
CA GLN A 84 -10.00 11.34 -2.71
C GLN A 84 -11.26 11.95 -2.07
N PRO A 85 -11.27 13.28 -1.79
CA PRO A 85 -12.30 13.89 -0.93
C PRO A 85 -13.74 13.78 -1.45
N GLN A 86 -13.94 13.72 -2.77
CA GLN A 86 -15.27 13.69 -3.37
C GLN A 86 -15.80 12.26 -3.52
N SER A 87 -14.95 11.30 -3.89
CA SER A 87 -15.36 9.90 -4.12
C SER A 87 -15.18 9.00 -2.91
N GLY A 88 -14.28 9.37 -1.97
CA GLY A 88 -13.88 8.52 -0.87
C GLY A 88 -13.02 7.32 -1.29
N GLU A 89 -12.59 7.25 -2.55
CA GLU A 89 -11.71 6.19 -3.04
C GLU A 89 -10.31 6.33 -2.44
N LEU A 90 -9.72 5.20 -2.08
CA LEU A 90 -8.35 5.12 -1.60
C LEU A 90 -7.37 5.26 -2.77
N TRP A 91 -6.41 6.16 -2.65
CA TRP A 91 -5.28 6.31 -3.54
C TRP A 91 -4.00 6.04 -2.78
N PHE A 92 -3.04 5.37 -3.40
CA PHE A 92 -1.78 5.02 -2.77
C PHE A 92 -0.62 5.02 -3.77
N THR A 93 0.58 5.29 -3.27
CA THR A 93 1.82 5.08 -4.03
C THR A 93 2.36 3.69 -3.76
N ASP A 94 3.02 3.08 -4.75
CA ASP A 94 3.72 1.82 -4.60
C ASP A 94 5.11 1.90 -5.22
N ASN A 95 6.13 1.57 -4.44
CA ASN A 95 7.52 1.60 -4.88
C ASN A 95 7.86 0.29 -5.62
N GLY A 96 8.35 0.41 -6.85
CA GLY A 96 8.75 -0.70 -7.71
C GLY A 96 9.92 -1.52 -7.14
N ARG A 97 10.12 -2.74 -7.67
CA ARG A 97 11.27 -3.58 -7.29
C ARG A 97 12.60 -3.00 -7.77
N ASP A 98 13.69 -3.34 -7.07
CA ASP A 98 15.05 -3.06 -7.53
C ASP A 98 15.51 -4.13 -8.56
N TRP A 99 16.63 -3.83 -9.24
CA TRP A 99 17.40 -4.73 -10.12
C TRP A 99 16.71 -5.11 -11.44
N LEU A 100 15.89 -4.22 -11.99
CA LEU A 100 15.45 -4.31 -13.40
C LEU A 100 16.09 -3.25 -14.30
N GLY A 101 17.07 -2.50 -13.78
CA GLY A 101 17.79 -1.43 -14.49
C GLY A 101 17.42 -0.05 -13.96
N ASP A 102 18.06 0.98 -14.52
CA ASP A 102 17.94 2.36 -14.04
C ASP A 102 16.60 2.99 -14.44
N ASP A 103 15.98 2.50 -15.52
CA ASP A 103 14.75 3.07 -16.09
C ASP A 103 13.49 2.22 -15.79
N ALA A 104 13.64 1.12 -15.06
CA ALA A 104 12.53 0.19 -14.79
C ALA A 104 12.68 -0.55 -13.45
N PRO A 105 11.55 -0.97 -12.85
CA PRO A 105 10.19 -0.58 -13.18
C PRO A 105 9.85 0.81 -12.62
N PRO A 106 8.77 1.45 -13.09
CA PRO A 106 8.31 2.70 -12.50
C PRO A 106 7.71 2.44 -11.11
N ASP A 107 7.81 3.43 -10.23
CA ASP A 107 6.93 3.57 -9.09
C ASP A 107 5.53 3.97 -9.58
N GLU A 108 4.52 3.70 -8.79
CA GLU A 108 3.13 3.74 -9.23
C GLU A 108 2.27 4.65 -8.36
N LEU A 109 1.31 5.33 -8.97
CA LEU A 109 0.14 5.89 -8.30
C LEU A 109 -1.07 5.03 -8.64
N ASN A 110 -1.67 4.45 -7.65
CA ASN A 110 -2.76 3.48 -7.74
C ASN A 110 -4.05 4.00 -7.11
N ARG A 111 -5.19 3.45 -7.54
CA ARG A 111 -6.51 3.76 -7.02
C ARG A 111 -7.30 2.47 -6.76
N VAL A 112 -7.84 2.33 -5.57
CA VAL A 112 -8.74 1.23 -5.22
C VAL A 112 -10.18 1.65 -5.53
N SER A 113 -10.74 1.10 -6.59
CA SER A 113 -12.16 1.30 -6.95
C SER A 113 -13.07 0.23 -6.33
N ARG A 114 -12.50 -0.89 -5.88
CA ARG A 114 -13.20 -2.00 -5.22
C ARG A 114 -12.25 -2.75 -4.29
N THR A 115 -12.69 -3.05 -3.08
CA THR A 115 -11.93 -3.87 -2.10
C THR A 115 -11.51 -5.23 -2.71
N GLY A 116 -10.30 -5.65 -2.42
CA GLY A 116 -9.72 -6.93 -2.82
C GLY A 116 -9.07 -6.94 -4.22
N GLN A 117 -8.97 -5.79 -4.91
CA GLN A 117 -8.26 -5.68 -6.18
C GLN A 117 -6.77 -6.01 -6.02
N HIS A 118 -6.19 -6.58 -7.10
CA HIS A 118 -4.76 -6.95 -7.17
C HIS A 118 -4.01 -6.02 -8.13
N PHE A 119 -2.92 -5.40 -7.65
CA PHE A 119 -2.17 -4.34 -8.34
C PHE A 119 -0.87 -4.79 -9.02
N GLY A 120 -0.62 -6.09 -9.11
CA GLY A 120 0.39 -6.67 -10.00
C GLY A 120 1.54 -7.37 -9.30
N TYR A 121 2.12 -6.81 -8.23
CA TYR A 121 3.27 -7.44 -7.56
C TYR A 121 2.93 -8.84 -7.03
N PRO A 122 3.79 -9.85 -7.22
CA PRO A 122 5.14 -9.78 -7.79
C PRO A 122 5.23 -10.04 -9.30
N TYR A 123 4.12 -10.20 -10.00
CA TYR A 123 4.07 -10.73 -11.36
C TYR A 123 4.19 -9.68 -12.45
N CYS A 124 3.71 -8.46 -12.17
CA CYS A 124 3.63 -7.37 -13.14
C CYS A 124 3.92 -6.02 -12.48
N HIS A 125 4.64 -5.16 -13.18
CA HIS A 125 5.03 -3.83 -12.75
C HIS A 125 4.59 -2.78 -13.76
N GLY A 126 4.22 -1.58 -13.29
CA GLY A 126 3.80 -0.47 -14.16
C GLY A 126 2.60 -0.80 -15.06
N GLY A 127 1.86 -1.86 -14.76
CA GLY A 127 0.72 -2.34 -15.52
C GLY A 127 1.06 -3.10 -16.81
N THR A 128 2.32 -3.13 -17.25
CA THR A 128 2.71 -3.72 -18.56
C THR A 128 4.00 -4.52 -18.54
N ILE A 129 4.84 -4.40 -17.52
CA ILE A 129 6.14 -5.05 -17.43
C ILE A 129 5.97 -6.36 -16.66
N ALA A 130 5.98 -7.50 -17.38
CA ALA A 130 5.99 -8.80 -16.73
C ALA A 130 7.30 -8.99 -15.96
N ASP A 131 7.23 -9.43 -14.70
CA ASP A 131 8.43 -9.75 -13.93
C ASP A 131 9.21 -10.90 -14.59
N PRO A 132 10.53 -10.76 -14.81
CA PRO A 132 11.32 -11.79 -15.51
C PRO A 132 11.45 -13.09 -14.72
N GLU A 133 11.31 -13.05 -13.40
CA GLU A 133 11.44 -14.23 -12.53
C GLU A 133 10.08 -14.88 -12.25
N LEU A 134 9.07 -14.09 -11.90
CA LEU A 134 7.77 -14.56 -11.41
C LEU A 134 6.59 -14.28 -12.37
N GLY A 135 6.77 -13.38 -13.35
CA GLY A 135 5.68 -12.95 -14.24
C GLY A 135 5.34 -13.93 -15.38
N ARG A 136 6.11 -15.03 -15.54
CA ARG A 136 5.96 -15.95 -16.71
C ARG A 136 4.60 -16.66 -16.76
N SER A 137 3.97 -16.91 -15.63
CA SER A 137 2.71 -17.65 -15.51
C SER A 137 1.47 -16.75 -15.46
N ARG A 138 1.66 -15.44 -15.44
CA ARG A 138 0.60 -14.47 -15.27
C ARG A 138 0.68 -13.38 -16.34
N ARG A 139 -0.45 -12.82 -16.71
CA ARG A 139 -0.54 -11.71 -17.66
C ARG A 139 -0.80 -10.42 -16.93
N CYS A 140 -0.21 -9.31 -17.39
CA CYS A 140 -0.41 -8.00 -16.74
C CYS A 140 -1.87 -7.53 -16.80
N ASP A 141 -2.63 -7.92 -17.81
CA ASP A 141 -4.05 -7.58 -17.95
C ASP A 141 -4.99 -8.28 -16.93
N GLU A 142 -4.46 -9.20 -16.13
CA GLU A 142 -5.18 -9.80 -15.00
C GLU A 142 -5.24 -8.86 -13.78
N PHE A 143 -4.40 -7.83 -13.75
CA PHE A 143 -4.21 -6.94 -12.62
C PHE A 143 -4.75 -5.55 -12.91
N VAL A 144 -5.03 -4.79 -11.85
CA VAL A 144 -5.40 -3.38 -11.98
C VAL A 144 -4.15 -2.59 -12.36
N PRO A 145 -4.13 -1.92 -13.52
CA PRO A 145 -3.00 -1.09 -13.88
C PRO A 145 -2.96 0.18 -13.02
N PRO A 146 -1.77 0.77 -12.81
CA PRO A 146 -1.64 2.05 -12.14
C PRO A 146 -2.41 3.13 -12.89
N VAL A 147 -2.94 4.10 -12.15
CA VAL A 147 -3.52 5.31 -12.74
C VAL A 147 -2.43 6.13 -13.43
N ARG A 148 -1.22 6.09 -12.84
CA ARG A 148 -0.04 6.76 -13.38
C ARG A 148 1.25 6.08 -12.96
N ASN A 149 2.15 5.91 -13.91
CA ASN A 149 3.55 5.61 -13.63
C ASN A 149 4.30 6.90 -13.30
N LEU A 150 5.05 6.90 -12.19
CA LEU A 150 5.71 8.08 -11.63
C LEU A 150 7.17 8.23 -12.07
N GLY A 151 7.73 7.21 -12.72
CA GLY A 151 9.13 7.06 -13.04
C GLY A 151 9.80 5.99 -12.21
N ALA A 152 10.95 5.48 -12.66
CA ALA A 152 11.71 4.47 -11.94
C ALA A 152 12.45 5.10 -10.75
N HIS A 153 12.49 4.38 -9.63
CA HIS A 153 13.30 4.69 -8.44
C HIS A 153 13.09 6.09 -7.85
N VAL A 154 11.88 6.66 -7.99
CA VAL A 154 11.59 7.99 -7.42
C VAL A 154 11.24 7.94 -5.94
N ALA A 155 11.09 6.74 -5.37
CA ALA A 155 10.77 6.49 -3.97
C ALA A 155 9.57 7.32 -3.50
N SER A 156 8.44 7.14 -4.17
CA SER A 156 7.22 7.91 -3.94
C SER A 156 6.70 7.68 -2.52
N LEU A 157 6.93 8.64 -1.62
CA LEU A 157 6.66 8.51 -0.18
C LEU A 157 5.28 9.04 0.25
N ASP A 158 4.57 9.75 -0.63
CA ASP A 158 3.29 10.37 -0.29
C ASP A 158 2.32 10.34 -1.48
N ALA A 159 1.10 9.88 -1.24
CA ALA A 159 -0.03 10.03 -2.15
C ALA A 159 -0.77 11.36 -1.94
N ALA A 160 -0.41 12.13 -0.90
CA ALA A 160 -1.00 13.41 -0.56
C ALA A 160 -0.57 14.55 -1.49
N GLY A 161 -0.50 14.29 -2.76
CA GLY A 161 -0.62 15.33 -3.77
C GLY A 161 -2.00 15.96 -3.68
N ARG A 162 -2.27 16.67 -2.56
CA ARG A 162 -3.55 17.35 -2.32
C ARG A 162 -3.99 18.21 -3.49
N GLU A 163 -3.07 18.57 -4.35
CA GLU A 163 -3.29 19.36 -5.56
C GLU A 163 -3.56 18.48 -6.79
N ALA A 164 -2.93 17.30 -6.91
CA ALA A 164 -3.17 16.36 -8.02
C ALA A 164 -4.55 15.69 -7.94
N LEU A 165 -5.09 15.50 -6.73
CA LEU A 165 -6.42 14.93 -6.50
C LEU A 165 -7.56 15.98 -6.61
N ARG A 166 -7.22 17.29 -6.69
CA ARG A 166 -8.21 18.39 -6.77
C ARG A 166 -8.58 18.80 -8.20
N THR A 167 -7.86 18.36 -9.20
CA THR A 167 -8.01 18.84 -10.59
C THR A 167 -8.49 17.77 -11.56
N ARG A 168 -9.57 17.08 -11.25
CA ARG A 168 -10.43 16.46 -12.30
C ARG A 168 -11.86 16.24 -11.79
#